data_5fef081e9b1049f7e1e029a0503433dc
#
_entry.id   5fef081e9b1049f7e1e029a0503433dc
#
_cell.length_a   1.000
_cell.length_b   1.000
_cell.length_c   1.000
_cell.angle_alpha   90.00
_cell.angle_beta   90.00
_cell.angle_gamma   90.00
#
_symmetry.space_group_name_H-M   'P 1'
#
loop_
_entity.id
_entity.type
_entity.pdbx_description
1 polymer ?
#
loop_
_entity_poly.entity_id
_entity_poly.type
_entity_poly.pdbx_seq_one_letter_code
_entity_poly.pdbx_strand_id
1 'polypeptide(L)'
;MSRGRQAQVVKLSKKERETLEGLVRRGTAAQRDVVRAKIALMAHDGETTAAIAASLAMSLPSVSMWRGRVARRGVAGLREAQRPGRPRRIGDAQRLQLLALACEPAEDRGRSTPTLDELCERAAQRGVVEHISRSHLQRILQAGDVRPHRVRQWLHSPDPQFRDKVNAICELYRQAPKGSVVLSIDEKTGIQAIERKHADRAPQPGRARRREFEYIRHGTQALTAALDVHTGRLLGRCTDRRTQDDLVAFMEQVASAYPRGSVHVVWDNLNTHRAQAVWEGFNARHGGRFVFHFTPLHASWVNQIELLFGIYSRRVLRHASHTCTAQLRQRTEAFIAQRNRSPRPFKWTFAGFELQTGEPKRFARNATKRPSKRR
;
A
#
# COMPACT_ATOMS: atom_id res chain seq x y z
N MET A 1 -57.76 10.72 -45.13
CA MET A 1 -56.61 9.80 -44.92
C MET A 1 -55.41 10.61 -44.46
N SER A 2 -55.05 10.51 -43.19
CA SER A 2 -53.90 11.22 -42.63
C SER A 2 -52.64 10.67 -43.25
N ARG A 3 -51.84 11.48 -43.98
CA ARG A 3 -50.52 11.12 -44.48
C ARG A 3 -49.63 10.83 -43.29
N GLY A 4 -49.42 9.56 -43.01
CA GLY A 4 -48.48 9.12 -41.95
C GLY A 4 -47.11 9.73 -42.20
N ARG A 5 -46.42 10.14 -41.11
CA ARG A 5 -45.07 10.74 -41.13
C ARG A 5 -44.12 9.80 -41.85
N GLN A 6 -43.49 10.25 -42.94
CA GLN A 6 -42.54 9.44 -43.68
C GLN A 6 -41.42 8.95 -42.78
N ALA A 7 -41.07 7.66 -42.85
CA ALA A 7 -40.00 7.07 -42.08
C ALA A 7 -38.65 7.70 -42.44
N GLN A 8 -37.87 8.07 -41.45
CA GLN A 8 -36.52 8.67 -41.66
C GLN A 8 -35.62 7.69 -42.40
N VAL A 9 -34.96 8.16 -43.47
CA VAL A 9 -33.99 7.36 -44.21
C VAL A 9 -32.73 7.17 -43.42
N VAL A 10 -32.27 5.93 -43.25
CA VAL A 10 -31.00 5.58 -42.62
C VAL A 10 -29.98 5.28 -43.72
N LYS A 11 -28.85 5.97 -43.70
CA LYS A 11 -27.72 5.70 -44.56
C LYS A 11 -26.50 5.34 -43.71
N LEU A 12 -25.94 4.15 -43.92
CA LEU A 12 -24.74 3.70 -43.24
C LEU A 12 -23.55 3.70 -44.22
N SER A 13 -22.41 4.13 -43.79
CA SER A 13 -21.16 3.92 -44.54
C SER A 13 -20.77 2.44 -44.53
N LYS A 14 -19.91 2.03 -45.47
CA LYS A 14 -19.42 0.65 -45.55
C LYS A 14 -18.82 0.16 -44.21
N LYS A 15 -18.01 1.00 -43.58
CA LYS A 15 -17.39 0.72 -42.26
C LYS A 15 -18.41 0.57 -41.14
N GLU A 16 -19.46 1.40 -41.10
CA GLU A 16 -20.54 1.30 -40.13
C GLU A 16 -21.35 0.01 -40.33
N ARG A 17 -21.65 -0.35 -41.59
CA ARG A 17 -22.34 -1.58 -41.91
C ARG A 17 -21.56 -2.79 -41.42
N GLU A 18 -20.27 -2.90 -41.80
CA GLU A 18 -19.39 -3.98 -41.37
C GLU A 18 -19.31 -4.08 -39.83
N THR A 19 -19.25 -2.96 -39.14
CA THR A 19 -19.24 -2.90 -37.65
C THR A 19 -20.52 -3.48 -37.06
N LEU A 20 -21.69 -3.13 -37.62
CA LEU A 20 -22.99 -3.61 -37.13
C LEU A 20 -23.22 -5.08 -37.48
N GLU A 21 -22.82 -5.53 -38.67
CA GLU A 21 -22.87 -6.94 -39.05
C GLU A 21 -21.95 -7.80 -38.17
N GLY A 22 -20.75 -7.29 -37.83
CA GLY A 22 -19.85 -7.91 -36.87
C GLY A 22 -20.47 -8.04 -35.49
N LEU A 23 -21.20 -7.01 -35.05
CA LEU A 23 -21.92 -7.02 -33.74
C LEU A 23 -23.04 -8.06 -33.74
N VAL A 24 -23.80 -8.18 -34.84
CA VAL A 24 -24.89 -9.16 -34.98
C VAL A 24 -24.37 -10.60 -34.98
N ARG A 25 -23.21 -10.84 -35.58
CA ARG A 25 -22.56 -12.18 -35.63
C ARG A 25 -21.90 -12.58 -34.31
N ARG A 26 -21.66 -11.63 -33.40
CA ARG A 26 -20.91 -11.87 -32.17
C ARG A 26 -21.81 -12.51 -31.09
N GLY A 27 -21.63 -13.82 -30.83
CA GLY A 27 -22.42 -14.58 -29.85
C GLY A 27 -22.39 -14.08 -28.40
N THR A 28 -21.40 -13.25 -28.04
CA THR A 28 -21.27 -12.65 -26.70
C THR A 28 -21.82 -11.23 -26.60
N ALA A 29 -22.41 -10.70 -27.68
CA ALA A 29 -22.99 -9.36 -27.68
C ALA A 29 -24.32 -9.33 -26.89
N ALA A 30 -24.55 -8.23 -26.16
CA ALA A 30 -25.82 -8.08 -25.45
C ALA A 30 -26.99 -8.08 -26.46
N GLN A 31 -28.01 -8.89 -26.20
CA GLN A 31 -29.18 -9.05 -27.08
C GLN A 31 -29.81 -7.72 -27.51
N ARG A 32 -29.89 -6.76 -26.57
CA ARG A 32 -30.41 -5.42 -26.87
C ARG A 32 -29.61 -4.67 -27.95
N ASP A 33 -28.29 -4.87 -27.98
CA ASP A 33 -27.39 -4.18 -28.91
C ASP A 33 -27.44 -4.88 -30.28
N VAL A 34 -27.58 -6.19 -30.30
CA VAL A 34 -27.84 -6.99 -31.51
C VAL A 34 -29.16 -6.56 -32.16
N VAL A 35 -30.25 -6.43 -31.39
CA VAL A 35 -31.55 -6.02 -31.93
C VAL A 35 -31.49 -4.59 -32.50
N ARG A 36 -30.81 -3.67 -31.81
CA ARG A 36 -30.65 -2.28 -32.31
C ARG A 36 -29.78 -2.24 -33.58
N ALA A 37 -28.74 -3.07 -33.67
CA ALA A 37 -27.92 -3.20 -34.87
C ALA A 37 -28.77 -3.73 -36.03
N LYS A 38 -29.62 -4.74 -35.82
CA LYS A 38 -30.55 -5.24 -36.84
C LYS A 38 -31.50 -4.19 -37.33
N ILE A 39 -32.10 -3.36 -36.43
CA ILE A 39 -32.97 -2.24 -36.84
C ILE A 39 -32.23 -1.28 -37.79
N ALA A 40 -30.97 -0.95 -37.48
CA ALA A 40 -30.16 -0.04 -38.29
C ALA A 40 -29.84 -0.61 -39.67
N LEU A 41 -29.45 -1.91 -39.73
CA LEU A 41 -29.14 -2.62 -41.00
C LEU A 41 -30.39 -2.73 -41.88
N MET A 42 -31.50 -3.23 -41.36
CA MET A 42 -32.77 -3.36 -42.10
C MET A 42 -33.29 -2.03 -42.58
N ALA A 43 -33.17 -0.98 -41.74
CA ALA A 43 -33.56 0.38 -42.13
C ALA A 43 -32.63 0.96 -43.24
N HIS A 44 -31.37 0.63 -43.27
CA HIS A 44 -30.43 0.98 -44.36
C HIS A 44 -30.76 0.25 -45.65
N ASP A 45 -31.17 -1.03 -45.55
CA ASP A 45 -31.60 -1.84 -46.70
C ASP A 45 -32.99 -1.43 -47.22
N GLY A 46 -33.60 -0.39 -46.67
CA GLY A 46 -34.84 0.21 -47.19
C GLY A 46 -36.13 -0.36 -46.61
N GLU A 47 -36.07 -1.24 -45.63
CA GLU A 47 -37.26 -1.84 -45.05
C GLU A 47 -38.13 -0.83 -44.32
N THR A 48 -39.44 -1.04 -44.33
CA THR A 48 -40.40 -0.20 -43.65
C THR A 48 -40.36 -0.41 -42.14
N THR A 49 -40.72 0.60 -41.37
CA THR A 49 -40.76 0.48 -39.90
C THR A 49 -41.67 -0.65 -39.44
N ALA A 50 -42.78 -0.90 -40.19
CA ALA A 50 -43.69 -1.99 -39.89
C ALA A 50 -43.09 -3.38 -40.14
N ALA A 51 -42.37 -3.55 -41.26
CA ALA A 51 -41.67 -4.79 -41.59
C ALA A 51 -40.59 -5.12 -40.55
N ILE A 52 -39.77 -4.12 -40.17
CA ILE A 52 -38.74 -4.27 -39.13
C ILE A 52 -39.38 -4.63 -37.76
N ALA A 53 -40.48 -3.99 -37.40
CA ALA A 53 -41.17 -4.27 -36.15
C ALA A 53 -41.72 -5.71 -36.10
N ALA A 54 -42.32 -6.17 -37.20
CA ALA A 54 -42.81 -7.55 -37.33
C ALA A 54 -41.66 -8.56 -37.26
N SER A 55 -40.58 -8.33 -38.03
CA SER A 55 -39.40 -9.23 -38.09
C SER A 55 -38.68 -9.39 -36.76
N LEU A 56 -38.60 -8.32 -35.97
CA LEU A 56 -37.88 -8.32 -34.70
C LEU A 56 -38.80 -8.48 -33.47
N ALA A 57 -40.08 -8.71 -33.66
CA ALA A 57 -41.11 -8.79 -32.61
C ALA A 57 -41.08 -7.58 -31.65
N MET A 58 -41.00 -6.36 -32.23
CA MET A 58 -40.91 -5.12 -31.48
C MET A 58 -42.10 -4.20 -31.76
N SER A 59 -42.34 -3.27 -30.83
CA SER A 59 -43.37 -2.23 -31.05
C SER A 59 -42.94 -1.21 -32.10
N LEU A 60 -43.87 -0.76 -32.95
CA LEU A 60 -43.63 0.28 -33.94
C LEU A 60 -42.98 1.55 -33.36
N PRO A 61 -43.42 2.09 -32.21
CA PRO A 61 -42.79 3.26 -31.60
C PRO A 61 -41.29 3.03 -31.26
N SER A 62 -40.96 1.85 -30.75
CA SER A 62 -39.58 1.50 -30.43
C SER A 62 -38.67 1.43 -31.66
N VAL A 63 -39.12 0.79 -32.73
CA VAL A 63 -38.38 0.75 -33.99
C VAL A 63 -38.21 2.14 -34.59
N SER A 64 -39.31 2.92 -34.63
CA SER A 64 -39.30 4.31 -35.11
C SER A 64 -38.33 5.19 -34.34
N MET A 65 -38.30 5.05 -33.01
CA MET A 65 -37.34 5.76 -32.14
C MET A 65 -35.88 5.42 -32.48
N TRP A 66 -35.56 4.13 -32.56
CA TRP A 66 -34.17 3.69 -32.85
C TRP A 66 -33.78 4.08 -34.28
N ARG A 67 -34.64 3.89 -35.26
CA ARG A 67 -34.45 4.34 -36.63
C ARG A 67 -34.13 5.82 -36.70
N GLY A 68 -34.93 6.65 -36.01
CA GLY A 68 -34.72 8.08 -35.95
C GLY A 68 -33.42 8.50 -35.23
N ARG A 69 -32.99 7.75 -34.23
CA ARG A 69 -31.70 8.00 -33.56
C ARG A 69 -30.52 7.71 -34.47
N VAL A 70 -30.58 6.58 -35.20
CA VAL A 70 -29.53 6.22 -36.17
C VAL A 70 -29.49 7.21 -37.32
N ALA A 71 -30.62 7.60 -37.87
CA ALA A 71 -30.69 8.59 -38.95
C ALA A 71 -30.05 9.93 -38.58
N ARG A 72 -30.15 10.36 -37.31
CA ARG A 72 -29.60 11.64 -36.83
C ARG A 72 -28.16 11.56 -36.32
N ARG A 73 -27.74 10.42 -35.78
CA ARG A 73 -26.47 10.29 -35.04
C ARG A 73 -25.58 9.13 -35.51
N GLY A 74 -25.94 8.47 -36.63
CA GLY A 74 -25.26 7.27 -37.11
C GLY A 74 -25.26 6.16 -36.05
N VAL A 75 -24.26 5.29 -36.08
CA VAL A 75 -24.11 4.16 -35.15
C VAL A 75 -24.04 4.60 -33.69
N ALA A 76 -23.53 5.80 -33.40
CA ALA A 76 -23.51 6.36 -32.03
C ALA A 76 -24.94 6.54 -31.46
N GLY A 77 -25.97 6.69 -32.31
CA GLY A 77 -27.37 6.79 -31.90
C GLY A 77 -27.94 5.50 -31.27
N LEU A 78 -27.30 4.35 -31.48
CA LEU A 78 -27.68 3.06 -30.87
C LEU A 78 -27.31 2.95 -29.39
N ARG A 79 -26.42 3.80 -28.92
CA ARG A 79 -26.05 3.83 -27.48
C ARG A 79 -27.20 4.44 -26.67
N GLU A 80 -27.47 3.82 -25.53
CA GLU A 80 -28.48 4.35 -24.60
C GLU A 80 -27.93 5.58 -23.90
N ALA A 81 -28.73 6.66 -23.89
CA ALA A 81 -28.36 7.82 -23.09
C ALA A 81 -28.45 7.47 -21.61
N GLN A 82 -27.51 7.99 -20.82
CA GLN A 82 -27.56 7.82 -19.38
C GLN A 82 -28.86 8.41 -18.83
N ARG A 83 -29.61 7.59 -18.12
CA ARG A 83 -30.87 8.07 -17.51
C ARG A 83 -30.52 9.00 -16.34
N PRO A 84 -31.20 10.12 -16.16
CA PRO A 84 -30.86 11.09 -15.11
C PRO A 84 -30.97 10.55 -13.68
N GLY A 85 -31.60 9.42 -13.45
CA GLY A 85 -31.78 8.82 -12.15
C GLY A 85 -32.65 9.67 -11.20
N ARG A 86 -32.70 9.27 -9.92
CA ARG A 86 -33.38 10.05 -8.87
C ARG A 86 -32.55 11.29 -8.55
N PRO A 87 -33.15 12.49 -8.47
CA PRO A 87 -32.45 13.71 -8.06
C PRO A 87 -31.71 13.52 -6.72
N ARG A 88 -30.55 14.10 -6.61
CA ARG A 88 -29.74 14.01 -5.37
C ARG A 88 -30.44 14.87 -4.29
N ARG A 89 -30.70 14.26 -3.14
CA ARG A 89 -31.29 14.97 -1.97
C ARG A 89 -30.25 15.90 -1.29
N ILE A 90 -28.97 15.56 -1.35
CA ILE A 90 -27.86 16.34 -0.81
C ILE A 90 -27.11 16.95 -1.99
N GLY A 91 -27.14 18.27 -2.07
CA GLY A 91 -26.51 19.05 -3.13
C GLY A 91 -24.97 19.08 -3.00
N ASP A 92 -24.30 19.60 -4.03
CA ASP A 92 -22.84 19.59 -4.05
C ASP A 92 -22.22 20.51 -2.98
N ALA A 93 -22.87 21.65 -2.64
CA ALA A 93 -22.44 22.51 -1.54
C ALA A 93 -22.49 21.79 -0.18
N GLN A 94 -23.58 21.09 0.11
CA GLN A 94 -23.72 20.30 1.34
C GLN A 94 -22.71 19.16 1.40
N ARG A 95 -22.40 18.52 0.26
CA ARG A 95 -21.38 17.47 0.17
C ARG A 95 -19.98 18.01 0.51
N LEU A 96 -19.62 19.19 0.02
CA LEU A 96 -18.37 19.85 0.36
C LEU A 96 -18.30 20.19 1.85
N GLN A 97 -19.39 20.68 2.43
CA GLN A 97 -19.47 20.95 3.88
C GLN A 97 -19.31 19.67 4.72
N LEU A 98 -19.91 18.55 4.30
CA LEU A 98 -19.73 17.25 4.95
C LEU A 98 -18.29 16.74 4.87
N LEU A 99 -17.63 16.95 3.74
CA LEU A 99 -16.20 16.62 3.59
C LEU A 99 -15.33 17.51 4.49
N ALA A 100 -15.59 18.82 4.53
CA ALA A 100 -14.89 19.76 5.41
C ALA A 100 -15.07 19.37 6.88
N LEU A 101 -16.30 19.08 7.31
CA LEU A 101 -16.61 18.64 8.67
C LEU A 101 -15.84 17.38 9.08
N ALA A 102 -15.66 16.44 8.16
CA ALA A 102 -14.90 15.22 8.40
C ALA A 102 -13.38 15.42 8.47
N CYS A 103 -12.88 16.56 8.00
CA CYS A 103 -11.47 16.95 8.08
C CYS A 103 -11.15 17.75 9.36
N GLU A 104 -12.15 18.18 10.11
CA GLU A 104 -11.96 18.86 11.38
C GLU A 104 -11.45 17.91 12.47
N PRO A 105 -10.71 18.40 13.48
CA PRO A 105 -10.34 17.61 14.64
C PRO A 105 -11.57 16.98 15.32
N ALA A 106 -11.39 15.82 15.91
CA ALA A 106 -12.42 15.23 16.74
C ALA A 106 -12.73 16.16 17.92
N GLU A 107 -14.00 16.34 18.26
CA GLU A 107 -14.37 16.99 19.50
C GLU A 107 -13.90 16.11 20.67
N ASP A 108 -13.48 16.77 21.78
CA ASP A 108 -12.95 16.07 22.96
C ASP A 108 -14.06 15.29 23.69
N ARG A 109 -14.44 14.15 23.14
CA ARG A 109 -15.37 13.17 23.72
C ARG A 109 -14.64 11.89 24.15
N GLY A 110 -13.36 12.01 24.53
CA GLY A 110 -12.51 10.88 24.93
C GLY A 110 -12.07 9.98 23.76
N ARG A 111 -12.17 10.47 22.51
CA ARG A 111 -11.75 9.76 21.30
C ARG A 111 -10.89 10.66 20.43
N SER A 112 -9.86 10.08 19.84
CA SER A 112 -8.92 10.79 18.96
C SER A 112 -9.38 10.91 17.51
N THR A 113 -10.43 10.16 17.10
CA THR A 113 -10.97 10.18 15.74
C THR A 113 -12.49 10.14 15.76
N PRO A 114 -13.18 10.91 14.90
CA PRO A 114 -14.65 10.92 14.87
C PRO A 114 -15.19 9.62 14.28
N THR A 115 -16.27 9.12 14.82
CA THR A 115 -17.07 8.03 14.23
C THR A 115 -18.01 8.58 13.15
N LEU A 116 -18.55 7.68 12.31
CA LEU A 116 -19.57 8.09 11.32
C LEU A 116 -20.86 8.59 11.99
N ASP A 117 -21.23 8.07 13.17
CA ASP A 117 -22.40 8.51 13.91
C ASP A 117 -22.21 9.94 14.41
N GLU A 118 -21.08 10.21 15.06
CA GLU A 118 -20.72 11.57 15.50
C GLU A 118 -20.68 12.58 14.34
N LEU A 119 -20.16 12.17 13.19
CA LEU A 119 -20.19 13.03 12.00
C LEU A 119 -21.60 13.27 11.48
N CYS A 120 -22.50 12.28 11.53
CA CYS A 120 -23.90 12.46 11.17
C CYS A 120 -24.61 13.43 12.14
N GLU A 121 -24.40 13.27 13.44
CA GLU A 121 -24.94 14.15 14.48
C GLU A 121 -24.43 15.58 14.33
N ARG A 122 -23.12 15.77 14.17
CA ARG A 122 -22.51 17.10 13.96
C ARG A 122 -23.03 17.78 12.68
N ALA A 123 -23.23 17.01 11.62
CA ALA A 123 -23.76 17.53 10.36
C ALA A 123 -25.21 18.05 10.53
N ALA A 124 -26.03 17.36 11.31
CA ALA A 124 -27.38 17.79 11.66
C ALA A 124 -27.38 19.00 12.60
N GLN A 125 -26.58 18.96 13.68
CA GLN A 125 -26.45 20.05 14.65
C GLN A 125 -25.99 21.37 14.03
N ARG A 126 -25.09 21.29 13.03
CA ARG A 126 -24.63 22.48 12.29
C ARG A 126 -25.52 22.91 11.14
N GLY A 127 -26.65 22.26 10.97
CA GLY A 127 -27.60 22.58 9.89
C GLY A 127 -27.11 22.32 8.49
N VAL A 128 -26.03 21.52 8.30
CA VAL A 128 -25.52 21.15 6.97
C VAL A 128 -26.55 20.29 6.23
N VAL A 129 -27.18 19.38 6.95
CA VAL A 129 -28.28 18.52 6.50
C VAL A 129 -29.24 18.30 7.66
N GLU A 130 -30.53 18.14 7.35
CA GLU A 130 -31.50 17.77 8.38
C GLU A 130 -31.24 16.37 8.94
N HIS A 131 -30.96 15.43 8.04
CA HIS A 131 -30.62 14.05 8.40
C HIS A 131 -29.78 13.39 7.31
N ILE A 132 -28.80 12.60 7.73
CA ILE A 132 -28.01 11.76 6.85
C ILE A 132 -27.74 10.38 7.49
N SER A 133 -27.93 9.30 6.73
CA SER A 133 -27.57 7.97 7.20
C SER A 133 -26.05 7.73 7.11
N ARG A 134 -25.51 6.87 8.02
CA ARG A 134 -24.09 6.45 8.02
C ARG A 134 -23.61 5.99 6.63
N SER A 135 -24.39 5.14 5.98
CA SER A 135 -24.04 4.60 4.65
C SER A 135 -24.00 5.65 3.57
N HIS A 136 -24.85 6.70 3.67
CA HIS A 136 -24.82 7.80 2.71
C HIS A 136 -23.62 8.71 2.97
N LEU A 137 -23.35 9.07 4.23
CA LEU A 137 -22.17 9.83 4.61
C LEU A 137 -20.88 9.08 4.19
N GLN A 138 -20.79 7.79 4.47
CA GLN A 138 -19.64 6.97 4.08
C GLN A 138 -19.40 7.02 2.55
N ARG A 139 -20.45 6.93 1.73
CA ARG A 139 -20.32 7.05 0.27
C ARG A 139 -19.82 8.43 -0.17
N ILE A 140 -20.26 9.49 0.51
CA ILE A 140 -19.79 10.86 0.24
C ILE A 140 -18.31 10.98 0.59
N LEU A 141 -17.89 10.50 1.77
CA LEU A 141 -16.49 10.52 2.21
C LEU A 141 -15.59 9.68 1.29
N GLN A 142 -16.05 8.50 0.86
CA GLN A 142 -15.32 7.67 -0.10
C GLN A 142 -15.18 8.35 -1.47
N ALA A 143 -16.22 9.00 -1.96
CA ALA A 143 -16.18 9.73 -3.22
C ALA A 143 -15.20 10.93 -3.17
N GLY A 144 -15.05 11.56 -2.00
CA GLY A 144 -14.07 12.62 -1.73
C GLY A 144 -12.68 12.12 -1.31
N ASP A 145 -12.45 10.80 -1.26
CA ASP A 145 -11.23 10.15 -0.74
C ASP A 145 -10.84 10.60 0.69
N VAL A 146 -11.83 11.00 1.49
CA VAL A 146 -11.66 11.38 2.89
C VAL A 146 -11.87 10.18 3.80
N ARG A 147 -10.90 9.91 4.68
CA ARG A 147 -10.89 8.75 5.59
C ARG A 147 -10.49 9.20 7.00
N PRO A 148 -11.39 9.80 7.78
CA PRO A 148 -11.07 10.40 9.08
C PRO A 148 -10.48 9.41 10.10
N HIS A 149 -10.87 8.13 10.00
CA HIS A 149 -10.39 7.04 10.85
C HIS A 149 -8.96 6.56 10.53
N ARG A 150 -8.35 7.03 9.43
CA ARG A 150 -6.99 6.67 9.06
C ARG A 150 -6.01 7.72 9.52
N VAL A 151 -5.36 7.44 10.62
CA VAL A 151 -4.24 8.24 11.12
C VAL A 151 -2.95 7.73 10.50
N ARG A 152 -2.20 8.61 9.85
CA ARG A 152 -0.81 8.37 9.49
C ARG A 152 0.04 9.25 10.39
N GLN A 153 0.99 8.64 11.08
CA GLN A 153 1.96 9.41 11.82
C GLN A 153 2.76 10.27 10.84
N TRP A 154 2.79 11.56 11.10
CA TRP A 154 3.67 12.51 10.45
C TRP A 154 4.77 12.84 11.43
N LEU A 155 6.00 12.73 10.98
CA LEU A 155 7.15 12.92 11.84
C LEU A 155 7.86 14.21 11.44
N HIS A 156 7.97 15.12 12.40
CA HIS A 156 8.86 16.25 12.31
C HIS A 156 10.16 15.89 13.04
N SER A 157 11.28 15.88 12.33
CA SER A 157 12.58 15.72 12.95
C SER A 157 13.12 17.10 13.34
N PRO A 158 13.56 17.29 14.57
CA PRO A 158 14.23 18.53 15.00
C PRO A 158 15.67 18.65 14.48
N ASP A 159 16.19 17.62 13.81
CA ASP A 159 17.56 17.62 13.27
C ASP A 159 17.66 18.53 12.04
N PRO A 160 18.39 19.64 12.08
CA PRO A 160 18.54 20.55 10.95
C PRO A 160 19.24 19.89 9.74
N GLN A 161 20.07 18.86 9.99
CA GLN A 161 20.77 18.10 8.96
C GLN A 161 20.01 16.82 8.54
N PHE A 162 18.71 16.74 8.87
CA PHE A 162 17.91 15.52 8.64
C PHE A 162 18.00 15.02 7.20
N ARG A 163 17.83 15.92 6.23
CA ARG A 163 17.82 15.55 4.81
C ARG A 163 19.19 15.11 4.33
N ASP A 164 20.23 15.82 4.72
CA ASP A 164 21.59 15.51 4.31
C ASP A 164 22.05 14.15 4.84
N LYS A 165 21.77 13.86 6.11
CA LYS A 165 22.05 12.54 6.72
C LYS A 165 21.28 11.42 6.06
N VAL A 166 19.98 11.62 5.80
CA VAL A 166 19.16 10.62 5.10
C VAL A 166 19.68 10.37 3.69
N ASN A 167 20.01 11.45 2.96
CA ASN A 167 20.52 11.36 1.59
C ASN A 167 21.87 10.64 1.53
N ALA A 168 22.80 10.96 2.44
CA ALA A 168 24.08 10.27 2.54
C ALA A 168 23.92 8.76 2.78
N ILE A 169 23.01 8.36 3.67
CA ILE A 169 22.70 6.95 3.90
C ILE A 169 22.06 6.29 2.67
N CYS A 170 21.12 6.98 2.02
CA CYS A 170 20.47 6.47 0.81
C CYS A 170 21.49 6.28 -0.34
N GLU A 171 22.50 7.15 -0.44
CA GLU A 171 23.56 7.01 -1.42
C GLU A 171 24.41 5.78 -1.17
N LEU A 172 24.82 5.54 0.08
CA LEU A 172 25.51 4.31 0.49
C LEU A 172 24.73 3.04 0.14
N TYR A 173 23.41 3.09 0.29
CA TYR A 173 22.55 1.94 -0.03
C TYR A 173 22.40 1.69 -1.52
N ARG A 174 22.57 2.72 -2.34
CA ARG A 174 22.55 2.58 -3.80
C ARG A 174 23.90 2.17 -4.36
N GLN A 175 24.97 2.72 -3.81
CA GLN A 175 26.31 2.49 -4.31
C GLN A 175 27.33 2.55 -3.17
N ALA A 176 27.89 1.39 -2.82
CA ALA A 176 29.01 1.36 -1.88
C ALA A 176 30.27 2.00 -2.49
N PRO A 177 31.07 2.74 -1.72
CA PRO A 177 32.40 3.12 -2.15
C PRO A 177 33.26 1.93 -2.56
N LYS A 178 34.14 2.09 -3.55
CA LYS A 178 34.97 0.99 -4.03
C LYS A 178 35.80 0.36 -2.89
N GLY A 179 35.79 -0.96 -2.79
CA GLY A 179 36.53 -1.70 -1.78
C GLY A 179 35.95 -1.58 -0.36
N SER A 180 34.71 -1.13 -0.22
CA SER A 180 34.04 -1.01 1.06
C SER A 180 32.84 -1.93 1.20
N VAL A 181 32.41 -2.13 2.43
CA VAL A 181 31.17 -2.83 2.81
C VAL A 181 30.26 -1.86 3.54
N VAL A 182 28.97 -1.91 3.29
CA VAL A 182 27.96 -1.12 4.00
C VAL A 182 27.10 -2.03 4.85
N LEU A 183 27.15 -1.81 6.15
CA LEU A 183 26.42 -2.58 7.15
C LEU A 183 25.34 -1.72 7.80
N SER A 184 24.13 -2.23 7.87
CA SER A 184 23.04 -1.69 8.66
C SER A 184 22.99 -2.49 9.96
N ILE A 185 23.23 -1.84 11.10
CA ILE A 185 23.38 -2.49 12.42
C ILE A 185 22.34 -1.93 13.37
N ASP A 186 21.80 -2.81 14.24
CA ASP A 186 20.90 -2.41 15.32
C ASP A 186 20.70 -3.54 16.33
N GLU A 187 20.05 -3.25 17.45
CA GLU A 187 19.71 -4.22 18.48
C GLU A 187 18.21 -4.39 18.64
N LYS A 188 17.78 -5.64 18.54
CA LYS A 188 16.44 -6.04 18.94
C LYS A 188 16.45 -6.52 20.38
N THR A 189 15.96 -5.70 21.29
CA THR A 189 15.94 -5.97 22.73
C THR A 189 14.61 -6.58 23.20
N GLY A 190 14.58 -7.14 24.40
CA GLY A 190 13.36 -7.63 25.05
C GLY A 190 12.68 -8.79 24.35
N ILE A 191 13.45 -9.64 23.64
CA ILE A 191 12.92 -10.82 22.97
C ILE A 191 12.61 -11.86 24.06
N GLN A 192 11.33 -12.16 24.27
CA GLN A 192 10.89 -13.06 25.32
C GLN A 192 10.92 -14.52 24.86
N ALA A 193 11.53 -15.39 25.67
CA ALA A 193 11.34 -16.82 25.58
C ALA A 193 10.01 -17.19 26.22
N ILE A 194 9.00 -17.47 25.38
CA ILE A 194 7.64 -17.75 25.77
C ILE A 194 7.33 -19.22 25.48
N GLU A 195 6.91 -19.97 26.49
CA GLU A 195 6.39 -21.34 26.36
C GLU A 195 4.87 -21.32 26.48
N ARG A 196 4.17 -22.01 25.57
CA ARG A 196 2.73 -22.22 25.69
C ARG A 196 2.43 -23.35 26.66
N LYS A 197 1.47 -23.13 27.59
CA LYS A 197 1.10 -24.13 28.61
C LYS A 197 0.58 -25.44 27.99
N HIS A 198 -0.12 -25.34 26.84
CA HIS A 198 -0.63 -26.48 26.11
C HIS A 198 -0.24 -26.42 24.64
N ALA A 199 -0.21 -27.58 24.01
CA ALA A 199 0.11 -27.69 22.59
C ALA A 199 -0.95 -27.01 21.70
N ASP A 200 -0.49 -26.39 20.62
CA ASP A 200 -1.39 -25.82 19.62
C ASP A 200 -2.22 -26.92 18.95
N ARG A 201 -3.49 -26.63 18.66
CA ARG A 201 -4.33 -27.53 17.86
C ARG A 201 -4.05 -27.31 16.37
N ALA A 202 -3.73 -28.38 15.65
CA ALA A 202 -3.45 -28.34 14.23
C ALA A 202 -4.62 -27.76 13.41
N PRO A 203 -4.37 -27.14 12.26
CA PRO A 203 -5.41 -26.70 11.35
C PRO A 203 -6.16 -27.93 10.79
N GLN A 204 -7.45 -27.75 10.54
CA GLN A 204 -8.32 -28.75 9.91
C GLN A 204 -9.07 -28.08 8.75
N PRO A 205 -9.62 -28.81 7.79
CA PRO A 205 -10.47 -28.23 6.74
C PRO A 205 -11.56 -27.34 7.34
N GLY A 206 -11.63 -26.07 6.91
CA GLY A 206 -12.55 -25.06 7.42
C GLY A 206 -12.25 -24.51 8.82
N ARG A 207 -11.18 -24.98 9.49
CA ARG A 207 -10.77 -24.51 10.83
C ARG A 207 -9.31 -24.10 10.85
N ALA A 208 -9.05 -22.83 11.19
CA ALA A 208 -7.70 -22.35 11.40
C ALA A 208 -7.01 -23.03 12.59
N ARG A 209 -5.66 -23.07 12.57
CA ARG A 209 -4.84 -23.46 13.73
C ARG A 209 -5.27 -22.66 14.95
N ARG A 210 -5.50 -23.33 16.07
CA ARG A 210 -5.79 -22.70 17.37
C ARG A 210 -4.55 -22.75 18.23
N ARG A 211 -4.17 -21.62 18.75
CA ARG A 211 -3.02 -21.46 19.62
C ARG A 211 -3.50 -21.24 21.05
N GLU A 212 -2.79 -21.86 22.00
CA GLU A 212 -2.99 -21.63 23.42
C GLU A 212 -2.77 -20.15 23.77
N PHE A 213 -3.65 -19.61 24.56
CA PHE A 213 -3.59 -18.22 25.01
C PHE A 213 -2.57 -18.03 26.15
N GLU A 214 -2.58 -18.96 27.14
CA GLU A 214 -1.72 -18.87 28.29
C GLU A 214 -0.27 -19.26 27.98
N TYR A 215 0.67 -18.61 28.64
CA TYR A 215 2.10 -18.85 28.45
C TYR A 215 2.91 -18.63 29.72
N ILE A 216 4.08 -19.28 29.76
CA ILE A 216 5.10 -19.13 30.78
C ILE A 216 6.24 -18.33 30.17
N ARG A 217 6.85 -17.42 30.94
CA ARG A 217 8.02 -16.66 30.52
C ARG A 217 9.26 -17.27 31.13
N HIS A 218 10.26 -17.54 30.28
CA HIS A 218 11.55 -18.14 30.67
C HIS A 218 12.73 -17.16 30.58
N GLY A 219 12.43 -15.84 30.54
CA GLY A 219 13.43 -14.79 30.44
C GLY A 219 13.43 -14.09 29.09
N THR A 220 14.41 -13.21 28.91
CA THR A 220 14.56 -12.37 27.73
C THR A 220 15.95 -12.47 27.16
N GLN A 221 16.07 -12.18 25.86
CA GLN A 221 17.35 -12.01 25.17
C GLN A 221 17.36 -10.74 24.34
N ALA A 222 18.55 -10.27 24.01
CA ALA A 222 18.79 -9.25 23.00
C ALA A 222 19.48 -9.89 21.79
N LEU A 223 19.19 -9.41 20.60
CA LEU A 223 19.85 -9.77 19.35
C LEU A 223 20.50 -8.51 18.78
N THR A 224 21.83 -8.44 18.77
CA THR A 224 22.57 -7.46 17.98
C THR A 224 22.83 -8.07 16.61
N ALA A 225 22.51 -7.36 15.53
CA ALA A 225 22.65 -7.87 14.18
C ALA A 225 23.19 -6.83 13.20
N ALA A 226 23.96 -7.29 12.22
CA ALA A 226 24.51 -6.51 11.11
C ALA A 226 24.07 -7.12 9.78
N LEU A 227 23.37 -6.35 8.98
CA LEU A 227 22.97 -6.70 7.64
C LEU A 227 23.90 -6.04 6.63
N ASP A 228 24.61 -6.83 5.84
CA ASP A 228 25.30 -6.33 4.65
C ASP A 228 24.25 -5.95 3.61
N VAL A 229 24.17 -4.66 3.33
CA VAL A 229 23.11 -4.05 2.52
C VAL A 229 23.14 -4.51 1.07
N HIS A 230 24.34 -4.77 0.55
CA HIS A 230 24.52 -5.12 -0.86
C HIS A 230 24.50 -6.62 -1.14
N THR A 231 24.95 -7.44 -0.18
CA THR A 231 24.92 -8.90 -0.34
C THR A 231 23.72 -9.56 0.32
N GLY A 232 23.13 -8.92 1.32
CA GLY A 232 22.07 -9.47 2.15
C GLY A 232 22.57 -10.46 3.22
N ARG A 233 23.90 -10.60 3.39
CA ARG A 233 24.52 -11.42 4.43
C ARG A 233 24.22 -10.85 5.81
N LEU A 234 23.97 -11.71 6.77
CA LEU A 234 23.58 -11.37 8.12
C LEU A 234 24.60 -11.90 9.12
N LEU A 235 25.10 -11.03 9.98
CA LEU A 235 25.77 -11.41 11.22
C LEU A 235 24.83 -11.13 12.38
N GLY A 236 24.91 -11.91 13.44
CA GLY A 236 24.11 -11.66 14.64
C GLY A 236 24.67 -12.37 15.85
N ARG A 237 24.43 -11.77 17.01
CA ARG A 237 24.85 -12.26 18.32
C ARG A 237 23.69 -12.12 19.31
N CYS A 238 23.32 -13.20 19.96
CA CYS A 238 22.36 -13.19 21.05
C CYS A 238 23.09 -13.00 22.38
N THR A 239 22.58 -12.09 23.21
CA THR A 239 23.08 -11.79 24.55
C THR A 239 21.93 -11.76 25.54
N ASP A 240 22.20 -12.00 26.83
CA ASP A 240 21.18 -11.95 27.86
C ASP A 240 20.87 -10.50 28.28
N ARG A 241 21.84 -9.62 28.08
CA ARG A 241 21.75 -8.18 28.36
C ARG A 241 22.23 -7.38 27.15
N ARG A 242 21.96 -6.11 27.15
CA ARG A 242 22.48 -5.15 26.17
C ARG A 242 23.43 -4.20 26.91
N THR A 243 24.71 -4.51 26.86
CA THR A 243 25.77 -3.67 27.42
C THR A 243 26.62 -3.09 26.32
N GLN A 244 27.41 -2.06 26.63
CA GLN A 244 28.38 -1.51 25.69
C GLN A 244 29.46 -2.55 25.33
N ASP A 245 29.87 -3.37 26.29
CA ASP A 245 30.86 -4.45 26.06
C ASP A 245 30.32 -5.51 25.10
N ASP A 246 29.01 -5.85 25.19
CA ASP A 246 28.36 -6.77 24.24
C ASP A 246 28.40 -6.20 22.83
N LEU A 247 28.15 -4.88 22.67
CA LEU A 247 28.21 -4.23 21.38
C LEU A 247 29.64 -4.17 20.83
N VAL A 248 30.64 -3.84 21.68
CA VAL A 248 32.06 -3.86 21.27
C VAL A 248 32.47 -5.27 20.84
N ALA A 249 32.11 -6.29 21.61
CA ALA A 249 32.39 -7.68 21.28
C ALA A 249 31.70 -8.11 19.96
N PHE A 250 30.53 -7.62 19.69
CA PHE A 250 29.88 -7.84 18.39
C PHE A 250 30.60 -7.11 17.25
N MET A 251 31.06 -5.90 17.46
CA MET A 251 31.82 -5.15 16.45
C MET A 251 33.20 -5.79 16.17
N GLU A 252 33.85 -6.44 17.16
CA GLU A 252 35.03 -7.27 16.92
C GLU A 252 34.70 -8.48 16.04
N GLN A 253 33.54 -9.11 16.22
CA GLN A 253 33.05 -10.17 15.31
C GLN A 253 32.83 -9.63 13.89
N VAL A 254 32.28 -8.43 13.74
CA VAL A 254 32.12 -7.75 12.45
C VAL A 254 33.48 -7.48 11.82
N ALA A 255 34.43 -6.95 12.58
CA ALA A 255 35.79 -6.69 12.11
C ALA A 255 36.49 -7.94 11.59
N SER A 256 36.30 -9.07 12.27
CA SER A 256 36.84 -10.39 11.88
C SER A 256 36.14 -10.93 10.62
N ALA A 257 34.83 -10.71 10.48
CA ALA A 257 34.07 -11.17 9.32
C ALA A 257 34.38 -10.37 8.03
N TYR A 258 34.83 -9.12 8.18
CA TYR A 258 35.21 -8.22 7.10
C TYR A 258 36.62 -7.68 7.32
N PRO A 259 37.67 -8.49 7.10
CA PRO A 259 39.06 -8.15 7.50
C PRO A 259 39.72 -7.10 6.60
N ARG A 260 39.16 -6.82 5.42
CA ARG A 260 39.74 -5.91 4.41
C ARG A 260 38.78 -4.81 4.00
N GLY A 261 39.31 -3.68 3.55
CA GLY A 261 38.53 -2.55 3.06
C GLY A 261 37.89 -1.71 4.15
N SER A 262 37.22 -0.65 3.74
CA SER A 262 36.46 0.22 4.64
C SER A 262 35.11 -0.39 4.97
N VAL A 263 34.68 -0.21 6.21
CA VAL A 263 33.38 -0.70 6.71
C VAL A 263 32.53 0.52 7.08
N HIS A 264 31.51 0.80 6.28
CA HIS A 264 30.53 1.83 6.57
C HIS A 264 29.42 1.24 7.43
N VAL A 265 29.24 1.76 8.63
CA VAL A 265 28.25 1.30 9.61
C VAL A 265 27.13 2.31 9.72
N VAL A 266 25.94 1.90 9.31
CA VAL A 266 24.71 2.68 9.52
C VAL A 266 23.99 2.15 10.74
N TRP A 267 23.81 2.99 11.76
CA TRP A 267 23.12 2.63 12.99
C TRP A 267 22.32 3.80 13.56
N ASP A 268 21.54 3.51 14.59
CA ASP A 268 20.69 4.54 15.19
C ASP A 268 21.51 5.45 16.14
N ASN A 269 20.82 6.46 16.64
CA ASN A 269 21.42 7.52 17.42
C ASN A 269 21.33 7.27 18.95
N LEU A 270 21.45 6.01 19.38
CA LEU A 270 21.45 5.65 20.80
C LEU A 270 22.70 6.13 21.53
N ASN A 271 22.60 6.31 22.85
CA ASN A 271 23.74 6.78 23.67
C ASN A 271 24.95 5.85 23.61
N THR A 272 24.72 4.53 23.52
CA THR A 272 25.79 3.53 23.36
C THR A 272 26.55 3.68 22.04
N HIS A 273 25.85 4.05 20.98
CA HIS A 273 26.44 4.31 19.67
C HIS A 273 27.18 5.64 19.60
N ARG A 274 26.82 6.60 20.47
CA ARG A 274 27.47 7.91 20.59
C ARG A 274 28.67 7.97 21.52
N ALA A 275 29.06 6.86 22.15
CA ALA A 275 30.21 6.81 23.03
C ALA A 275 31.51 6.98 22.23
N GLN A 276 31.79 8.24 21.83
CA GLN A 276 32.83 8.63 20.88
C GLN A 276 34.19 8.03 21.22
N ALA A 277 34.63 8.16 22.49
CA ALA A 277 35.93 7.63 22.95
C ALA A 277 36.06 6.12 22.75
N VAL A 278 34.97 5.36 22.94
CA VAL A 278 34.97 3.89 22.76
C VAL A 278 35.13 3.53 21.28
N TRP A 279 34.39 4.23 20.41
CA TRP A 279 34.43 3.95 18.96
C TRP A 279 35.68 4.49 18.28
N GLU A 280 36.24 5.58 18.76
CA GLU A 280 37.58 6.07 18.32
C GLU A 280 38.66 5.06 18.71
N GLY A 281 38.66 4.59 19.96
CA GLY A 281 39.59 3.54 20.41
C GLY A 281 39.42 2.21 19.67
N PHE A 282 38.17 1.80 19.40
CA PHE A 282 37.90 0.62 18.58
C PHE A 282 38.42 0.83 17.15
N ASN A 283 38.13 1.94 16.51
CA ASN A 283 38.54 2.23 15.13
C ASN A 283 40.04 2.35 14.99
N ALA A 284 40.71 2.93 15.98
CA ALA A 284 42.19 3.00 16.02
C ALA A 284 42.84 1.60 16.01
N ARG A 285 42.30 0.64 16.82
CA ARG A 285 42.79 -0.75 16.82
C ARG A 285 42.60 -1.46 15.48
N HIS A 286 41.65 -1.01 14.67
CA HIS A 286 41.34 -1.56 13.35
C HIS A 286 41.87 -0.73 12.19
N GLY A 287 42.87 0.15 12.42
CA GLY A 287 43.51 0.95 11.37
C GLY A 287 42.63 2.04 10.74
N GLY A 288 41.65 2.55 11.48
CA GLY A 288 40.80 3.66 11.04
C GLY A 288 39.82 3.33 9.92
N ARG A 289 39.54 2.04 9.69
CA ARG A 289 38.74 1.59 8.53
C ARG A 289 37.22 1.60 8.73
N PHE A 290 36.73 1.90 9.93
CA PHE A 290 35.30 1.99 10.22
C PHE A 290 34.80 3.43 10.09
N VAL A 291 33.74 3.63 9.30
CA VAL A 291 33.08 4.93 9.10
C VAL A 291 31.66 4.81 9.59
N PHE A 292 31.33 5.57 10.66
CA PHE A 292 30.03 5.49 11.30
C PHE A 292 29.06 6.54 10.76
N HIS A 293 27.87 6.11 10.36
CA HIS A 293 26.79 6.93 9.84
C HIS A 293 25.57 6.81 10.75
N PHE A 294 25.27 7.88 11.47
CA PHE A 294 24.13 7.90 12.39
C PHE A 294 22.85 8.29 11.66
N THR A 295 21.78 7.52 11.86
CA THR A 295 20.46 7.95 11.37
C THR A 295 20.04 9.22 12.12
N PRO A 296 19.34 10.17 11.46
CA PRO A 296 18.81 11.33 12.15
C PRO A 296 17.79 10.90 13.21
N LEU A 297 17.56 11.77 14.20
CA LEU A 297 16.53 11.56 15.22
C LEU A 297 15.18 11.26 14.53
N HIS A 298 14.52 10.24 15.02
CA HIS A 298 13.23 9.77 14.48
C HIS A 298 13.26 9.21 13.05
N ALA A 299 14.43 8.82 12.53
CA ALA A 299 14.58 8.23 11.21
C ALA A 299 15.03 6.75 11.22
N SER A 300 14.66 5.97 12.23
CA SER A 300 14.97 4.53 12.31
C SER A 300 14.52 3.76 11.07
N TRP A 301 13.48 4.23 10.37
CA TRP A 301 13.01 3.65 9.12
C TRP A 301 14.06 3.64 7.99
N VAL A 302 15.10 4.48 8.08
CA VAL A 302 16.23 4.48 7.14
C VAL A 302 17.16 3.31 7.44
N ASN A 303 17.17 2.78 8.67
CA ASN A 303 18.00 1.65 9.04
C ASN A 303 17.40 0.34 8.48
N GLN A 304 18.03 -0.25 7.45
CA GLN A 304 17.48 -1.44 6.75
C GLN A 304 17.34 -2.68 7.64
N ILE A 305 18.12 -2.79 8.71
CA ILE A 305 18.05 -3.92 9.64
C ILE A 305 16.66 -4.06 10.29
N GLU A 306 15.93 -2.97 10.43
CA GLU A 306 14.56 -2.96 10.95
C GLU A 306 13.59 -3.79 10.08
N LEU A 307 13.80 -3.78 8.76
CA LEU A 307 13.04 -4.65 7.85
C LEU A 307 13.31 -6.12 8.16
N LEU A 308 14.56 -6.46 8.45
CA LEU A 308 14.96 -7.81 8.86
C LEU A 308 14.35 -8.19 10.20
N PHE A 309 14.40 -7.32 11.19
CA PHE A 309 13.77 -7.56 12.49
C PHE A 309 12.26 -7.76 12.37
N GLY A 310 11.61 -7.08 11.45
CA GLY A 310 10.22 -7.33 11.09
C GLY A 310 9.99 -8.74 10.52
N ILE A 311 10.88 -9.23 9.67
CA ILE A 311 10.83 -10.59 9.12
C ILE A 311 11.12 -11.63 10.22
N TYR A 312 12.14 -11.42 11.03
CA TYR A 312 12.50 -12.26 12.16
C TYR A 312 11.33 -12.40 13.15
N SER A 313 10.71 -11.28 13.53
CA SER A 313 9.55 -11.27 14.42
C SER A 313 8.39 -12.10 13.88
N ARG A 314 8.08 -11.97 12.59
CA ARG A 314 6.99 -12.71 11.96
C ARG A 314 7.29 -14.21 11.79
N ARG A 315 8.53 -14.56 11.43
CA ARG A 315 8.89 -15.94 11.07
C ARG A 315 9.35 -16.77 12.23
N VAL A 316 10.05 -16.16 13.19
CA VAL A 316 10.68 -16.86 14.31
C VAL A 316 9.92 -16.66 15.61
N LEU A 317 9.52 -15.43 15.94
CA LEU A 317 8.95 -15.12 17.25
C LEU A 317 7.43 -15.28 17.33
N ARG A 318 6.72 -14.82 16.33
CA ARG A 318 5.24 -14.66 16.39
C ARG A 318 4.49 -15.93 16.79
N HIS A 319 4.96 -17.09 16.36
CA HIS A 319 4.30 -18.38 16.57
C HIS A 319 5.22 -19.42 17.25
N ALA A 320 6.29 -18.98 17.88
CA ALA A 320 7.19 -19.87 18.58
C ALA A 320 6.68 -20.21 20.00
N SER A 321 7.15 -21.33 20.49
CA SER A 321 7.11 -21.73 21.90
C SER A 321 8.52 -22.15 22.26
N HIS A 322 9.06 -21.63 23.37
CA HIS A 322 10.43 -21.85 23.83
C HIS A 322 10.39 -22.17 25.33
N THR A 323 10.91 -23.29 25.72
CA THR A 323 10.96 -23.74 27.12
C THR A 323 12.11 -23.09 27.90
N CYS A 324 13.04 -22.42 27.22
CA CYS A 324 14.14 -21.69 27.83
C CYS A 324 14.76 -20.68 26.85
N THR A 325 15.58 -19.77 27.35
CA THR A 325 16.31 -18.79 26.52
C THR A 325 17.31 -19.45 25.58
N ALA A 326 17.89 -20.59 25.94
CA ALA A 326 18.80 -21.33 25.06
C ALA A 326 18.12 -21.79 23.77
N GLN A 327 16.87 -22.29 23.84
CA GLN A 327 16.10 -22.64 22.64
C GLN A 327 15.81 -21.42 21.75
N LEU A 328 15.50 -20.27 22.34
CA LEU A 328 15.31 -19.03 21.61
C LEU A 328 16.60 -18.64 20.88
N ARG A 329 17.76 -18.72 21.54
CA ARG A 329 19.09 -18.48 20.96
C ARG A 329 19.35 -19.40 19.78
N GLN A 330 19.21 -20.71 19.98
CA GLN A 330 19.41 -21.72 18.93
C GLN A 330 18.54 -21.45 17.68
N ARG A 331 17.27 -21.10 17.88
CA ARG A 331 16.36 -20.75 16.75
C ARG A 331 16.77 -19.46 16.04
N THR A 332 17.26 -18.48 16.78
CA THR A 332 17.76 -17.24 16.21
C THR A 332 19.01 -17.49 15.35
N GLU A 333 19.95 -18.27 15.86
CA GLU A 333 21.17 -18.69 15.14
C GLU A 333 20.83 -19.52 13.89
N ALA A 334 19.87 -20.44 14.00
CA ALA A 334 19.38 -21.21 12.86
C ALA A 334 18.73 -20.32 11.79
N PHE A 335 17.98 -19.28 12.18
CA PHE A 335 17.42 -18.30 11.26
C PHE A 335 18.51 -17.52 10.52
N ILE A 336 19.55 -17.07 11.23
CA ILE A 336 20.70 -16.38 10.64
C ILE A 336 21.43 -17.31 9.66
N ALA A 337 21.72 -18.53 10.08
CA ALA A 337 22.37 -19.53 9.23
C ALA A 337 21.55 -19.85 7.97
N GLN A 338 20.24 -20.06 8.13
CA GLN A 338 19.36 -20.32 6.99
C GLN A 338 19.31 -19.15 6.00
N ARG A 339 19.26 -17.90 6.52
CA ARG A 339 19.27 -16.73 5.67
C ARG A 339 20.57 -16.61 4.87
N ASN A 340 21.70 -16.94 5.49
CA ASN A 340 23.01 -16.87 4.87
C ASN A 340 23.30 -17.98 3.85
N ARG A 341 22.46 -19.04 3.78
CA ARG A 341 22.56 -20.04 2.69
C ARG A 341 22.18 -19.46 1.33
N SER A 342 21.25 -18.50 1.31
CA SER A 342 20.85 -17.79 0.10
C SER A 342 20.55 -16.33 0.46
N PRO A 343 21.61 -15.53 0.72
CA PRO A 343 21.45 -14.15 1.13
C PRO A 343 20.83 -13.34 0.00
N ARG A 344 19.91 -12.45 0.36
CA ARG A 344 19.22 -11.55 -0.59
C ARG A 344 19.17 -10.16 0.00
N PRO A 345 19.75 -9.17 -0.67
CA PRO A 345 19.65 -7.78 -0.24
C PRO A 345 18.21 -7.26 -0.37
N PHE A 346 17.88 -6.25 0.41
CA PHE A 346 16.64 -5.52 0.21
C PHE A 346 16.81 -4.54 -0.95
N LYS A 347 15.81 -4.47 -1.82
CA LYS A 347 15.78 -3.44 -2.87
C LYS A 347 15.42 -2.09 -2.25
N TRP A 348 16.40 -1.21 -2.13
CA TRP A 348 16.16 0.15 -1.68
C TRP A 348 15.60 1.00 -2.83
N THR A 349 14.42 1.57 -2.65
CA THR A 349 13.72 2.33 -3.69
C THR A 349 13.60 3.82 -3.39
N PHE A 350 13.85 4.23 -2.15
CA PHE A 350 13.83 5.64 -1.77
C PHE A 350 15.12 6.32 -2.20
N ALA A 351 15.01 7.32 -3.10
CA ALA A 351 16.16 8.00 -3.67
C ALA A 351 16.75 9.11 -2.78
N GLY A 352 16.12 9.37 -1.63
CA GLY A 352 16.45 10.52 -0.79
C GLY A 352 15.51 11.71 -1.04
N PHE A 353 15.78 12.80 -0.34
CA PHE A 353 15.06 14.05 -0.50
C PHE A 353 15.78 14.93 -1.53
N GLU A 354 15.03 15.66 -2.36
CA GLU A 354 15.62 16.71 -3.16
C GLU A 354 16.18 17.79 -2.21
N LEU A 355 17.46 18.08 -2.35
CA LEU A 355 18.11 19.20 -1.65
C LEU A 355 17.56 20.49 -2.27
N GLN A 356 16.72 21.21 -1.54
CA GLN A 356 16.18 22.50 -2.00
C GLN A 356 16.86 23.66 -1.31
N THR A 357 17.35 24.55 -2.12
CA THR A 357 17.52 25.96 -1.77
C THR A 357 16.13 26.62 -1.85
N GLY A 358 15.39 26.67 -0.73
CA GLY A 358 14.07 27.31 -0.65
C GLY A 358 12.90 26.32 -0.60
N GLU A 359 11.97 26.59 0.23
CA GLU A 359 10.68 25.95 0.64
C GLU A 359 10.37 24.48 0.31
N PRO A 360 9.78 23.72 1.24
CA PRO A 360 9.55 22.28 1.08
C PRO A 360 8.47 22.01 0.02
N LYS A 361 8.83 21.45 -1.13
CA LYS A 361 7.86 20.88 -2.06
C LYS A 361 7.17 19.66 -1.42
N ARG A 362 5.85 19.64 -1.46
CA ARG A 362 5.02 18.50 -1.03
C ARG A 362 5.38 17.26 -1.86
N PHE A 363 5.54 16.13 -1.20
CA PHE A 363 5.80 14.83 -1.83
C PHE A 363 4.85 14.54 -2.99
N ALA A 364 5.38 14.35 -4.20
CA ALA A 364 4.65 13.69 -5.27
C ALA A 364 4.41 12.23 -4.87
N ARG A 365 3.15 11.83 -4.77
CA ARG A 365 2.75 10.44 -4.55
C ARG A 365 3.23 9.62 -5.74
N ASN A 366 4.19 8.73 -5.56
CA ASN A 366 4.38 7.63 -6.50
C ASN A 366 3.12 6.76 -6.48
N ALA A 367 2.23 7.03 -7.42
CA ALA A 367 1.11 6.16 -7.74
C ALA A 367 1.70 4.88 -8.38
N THR A 368 1.99 3.89 -7.58
CA THR A 368 2.20 2.53 -8.07
C THR A 368 0.89 2.07 -8.71
N LYS A 369 0.82 2.15 -10.04
CA LYS A 369 -0.20 1.45 -10.83
C LYS A 369 -0.10 -0.03 -10.48
N ARG A 370 -1.05 -0.53 -9.72
CA ARG A 370 -1.28 -1.97 -9.60
C ARG A 370 -1.69 -2.47 -10.98
N PRO A 371 -1.06 -3.52 -11.52
CA PRO A 371 -1.55 -4.14 -12.74
C PRO A 371 -2.96 -4.69 -12.45
N SER A 372 -3.92 -4.32 -13.30
CA SER A 372 -5.26 -4.85 -13.27
C SER A 372 -5.19 -6.36 -13.54
N LYS A 373 -5.57 -7.18 -12.56
CA LYS A 373 -5.88 -8.59 -12.82
C LYS A 373 -7.10 -8.63 -13.72
N ARG A 374 -6.87 -8.95 -15.00
CA ARG A 374 -7.95 -9.44 -15.87
C ARG A 374 -8.41 -10.79 -15.33
N ARG A 375 -9.67 -10.89 -15.08
CA ARG A 375 -10.42 -12.16 -15.17
C ARG A 375 -11.08 -12.22 -16.54
#